data_92fbf000f54c60459c49bd0ab8fc68aa
#
_entry.id   92fbf000f54c60459c49bd0ab8fc68aa
#
_cell.length_a   1.000
_cell.length_b   1.000
_cell.length_c   1.000
_cell.angle_alpha   90.00
_cell.angle_beta   90.00
_cell.angle_gamma   90.00
#
_symmetry.space_group_name_H-M   'P 1'
#
loop_
_entity.id
_entity.type
_entity.pdbx_description
1 polymer ?
#
loop_
_entity_poly.entity_id
_entity_poly.type
_entity_poly.pdbx_seq_one_letter_code
_entity_poly.pdbx_strand_id
1 'polypeptide(L)'
;MVDAPELDPALLETLFVDGVEIPFMDFGPVEPTLCLRLEGEEYVFRRSYPRRGFGAVLGKDANDLLDEGKNFFVARFGDRHYLFVA
;
A
#
# COMPACT_ATOMS: atom_id res chain seq x y z
N MET A 1 14.12 -9.34 -17.60
CA MET A 1 13.88 -8.65 -16.32
C MET A 1 12.68 -7.73 -16.47
N VAL A 2 11.77 -7.84 -15.57
CA VAL A 2 10.55 -7.01 -15.60
C VAL A 2 10.78 -5.82 -14.66
N ASP A 3 10.72 -4.61 -15.22
CA ASP A 3 10.84 -3.41 -14.41
C ASP A 3 9.54 -3.16 -13.64
N ALA A 4 9.67 -2.69 -12.41
CA ALA A 4 8.51 -2.31 -11.62
C ALA A 4 7.85 -1.09 -12.25
N PRO A 5 6.50 -1.08 -12.40
CA PRO A 5 5.81 0.11 -12.90
C PRO A 5 6.07 1.31 -12.01
N GLU A 6 6.33 2.46 -12.64
CA GLU A 6 6.51 3.72 -11.94
C GLU A 6 5.15 4.35 -11.66
N LEU A 7 4.91 4.72 -10.40
CA LEU A 7 3.65 5.33 -9.98
C LEU A 7 3.77 6.85 -9.95
N ASP A 8 2.68 7.53 -10.26
CA ASP A 8 2.60 8.98 -10.15
C ASP A 8 2.31 9.36 -8.70
N PRO A 9 3.26 10.02 -7.99
CA PRO A 9 3.03 10.38 -6.59
C PRO A 9 1.88 11.36 -6.39
N ALA A 10 1.45 12.06 -7.42
CA ALA A 10 0.29 12.95 -7.35
C ALA A 10 -1.01 12.20 -7.11
N LEU A 11 -1.07 10.90 -7.40
CA LEU A 11 -2.24 10.06 -7.16
C LEU A 11 -2.31 9.53 -5.73
N LEU A 12 -1.26 9.75 -4.95
CA LEU A 12 -1.20 9.27 -3.58
C LEU A 12 -2.14 10.07 -2.69
N GLU A 13 -2.98 9.38 -1.94
CA GLU A 13 -3.94 9.97 -1.02
C GLU A 13 -3.61 9.54 0.41
N THR A 14 -4.36 10.04 1.38
CA THR A 14 -4.21 9.65 2.77
C THR A 14 -5.46 8.91 3.23
N LEU A 15 -5.25 7.72 3.80
CA LEU A 15 -6.30 6.93 4.40
C LEU A 15 -6.07 6.89 5.90
N PHE A 16 -7.12 7.18 6.69
CA PHE A 16 -7.04 7.09 8.16
C PHE A 16 -7.65 5.78 8.62
N VAL A 17 -6.85 4.95 9.29
CA VAL A 17 -7.28 3.65 9.80
C VAL A 17 -6.88 3.57 11.27
N ASP A 18 -7.88 3.46 12.15
CA ASP A 18 -7.66 3.42 13.61
C ASP A 18 -6.76 4.56 14.10
N GLY A 19 -6.94 5.77 13.54
CA GLY A 19 -6.15 6.93 13.91
C GLY A 19 -4.76 6.98 13.29
N VAL A 20 -4.41 6.01 12.45
CA VAL A 20 -3.13 5.98 11.76
C VAL A 20 -3.29 6.53 10.35
N GLU A 21 -2.40 7.43 9.97
CA GLU A 21 -2.37 8.01 8.65
C GLU A 21 -1.58 7.12 7.71
N ILE A 22 -2.22 6.62 6.65
CA ILE A 22 -1.64 5.64 5.74
C ILE A 22 -1.64 6.19 4.32
N PRO A 23 -0.48 6.20 3.63
CA PRO A 23 -0.46 6.53 2.20
C PRO A 23 -1.27 5.49 1.42
N PHE A 24 -2.13 5.97 0.54
CA PHE A 24 -3.12 5.13 -0.15
C PHE A 24 -3.24 5.51 -1.61
N MET A 25 -3.41 4.51 -2.47
CA MET A 25 -3.64 4.73 -3.90
C MET A 25 -4.68 3.74 -4.41
N ASP A 26 -5.67 4.25 -5.15
CA ASP A 26 -6.75 3.42 -5.70
C ASP A 26 -6.46 3.10 -7.16
N PHE A 27 -6.29 1.82 -7.48
CA PHE A 27 -6.04 1.36 -8.84
C PHE A 27 -7.28 0.78 -9.52
N GLY A 28 -8.43 0.79 -8.84
CA GLY A 28 -9.67 0.26 -9.41
C GLY A 28 -9.58 -1.24 -9.71
N PRO A 29 -10.11 -1.70 -10.86
CA PRO A 29 -10.14 -3.13 -11.17
C PRO A 29 -8.85 -3.68 -11.81
N VAL A 30 -7.78 -2.90 -11.84
CA VAL A 30 -6.50 -3.34 -12.42
C VAL A 30 -5.90 -4.45 -11.55
N GLU A 31 -5.34 -5.48 -12.20
CA GLU A 31 -4.69 -6.55 -11.45
C GLU A 31 -3.42 -6.05 -10.73
N PRO A 32 -3.21 -6.51 -9.48
CA PRO A 32 -2.03 -6.10 -8.74
C PRO A 32 -0.75 -6.72 -9.31
N THR A 33 0.35 -6.00 -9.20
CA THR A 33 1.69 -6.51 -9.47
C THR A 33 2.42 -6.73 -8.15
N LEU A 34 3.47 -7.54 -8.17
CA LEU A 34 4.23 -7.84 -6.96
C LEU A 34 5.21 -6.74 -6.59
N CYS A 35 5.52 -5.86 -7.52
CA CYS A 35 6.50 -4.79 -7.35
C CYS A 35 5.99 -3.51 -7.99
N LEU A 36 6.13 -2.40 -7.27
CA LEU A 36 5.77 -1.07 -7.76
C LEU A 36 6.88 -0.10 -7.40
N ARG A 37 7.04 0.96 -8.18
CA ARG A 37 8.03 2.00 -7.90
C ARG A 37 7.33 3.33 -7.67
N LEU A 38 7.71 4.01 -6.60
CA LEU A 38 7.16 5.31 -6.22
C LEU A 38 8.30 6.23 -5.83
N GLU A 39 8.42 7.35 -6.52
CA GLU A 39 9.47 8.34 -6.29
C GLU A 39 10.88 7.74 -6.29
N GLY A 40 11.13 6.82 -7.21
CA GLY A 40 12.44 6.19 -7.35
C GLY A 40 12.71 5.05 -6.40
N GLU A 41 11.81 4.80 -5.45
CA GLU A 41 11.95 3.70 -4.50
C GLU A 41 11.08 2.52 -4.90
N GLU A 42 11.63 1.32 -4.82
CA GLU A 42 10.92 0.10 -5.15
C GLU A 42 10.18 -0.43 -3.94
N TYR A 43 8.88 -0.73 -4.11
CA TYR A 43 8.02 -1.28 -3.10
C TYR A 43 7.58 -2.68 -3.50
N VAL A 44 7.65 -3.61 -2.55
CA VAL A 44 7.32 -5.01 -2.80
C VAL A 44 6.04 -5.37 -2.06
N PHE A 45 5.19 -6.16 -2.70
CA PHE A 45 3.97 -6.67 -2.08
C PHE A 45 4.32 -7.48 -0.83
N ARG A 46 3.63 -7.19 0.26
CA ARG A 46 3.84 -7.88 1.51
C ARG A 46 2.63 -8.66 1.96
N ARG A 47 1.44 -8.07 1.89
CA ARG A 47 0.23 -8.68 2.41
C ARG A 47 -1.00 -8.08 1.75
N SER A 48 -2.06 -8.88 1.63
CA SER A 48 -3.36 -8.37 1.18
C SER A 48 -4.39 -8.48 2.31
N TYR A 49 -5.40 -7.62 2.23
CA TYR A 49 -6.47 -7.54 3.22
C TYR A 49 -7.81 -7.58 2.51
N PRO A 50 -8.83 -8.24 3.08
CA PRO A 50 -10.17 -8.16 2.52
C PRO A 50 -10.71 -6.74 2.66
N ARG A 51 -11.66 -6.37 1.82
CA ARG A 51 -12.27 -5.04 1.86
C ARG A 51 -12.97 -4.76 3.19
N ARG A 52 -13.59 -5.79 3.79
CA ARG A 52 -14.27 -5.67 5.08
C ARG A 52 -13.36 -6.14 6.19
N GLY A 53 -13.35 -5.39 7.29
CA GLY A 53 -12.60 -5.76 8.49
C GLY A 53 -11.09 -5.63 8.33
N PHE A 54 -10.62 -4.94 7.30
CA PHE A 54 -9.18 -4.78 7.09
C PHE A 54 -8.54 -3.80 8.08
N GLY A 55 -9.32 -2.88 8.63
CA GLY A 55 -8.80 -1.75 9.40
C GLY A 55 -7.94 -2.13 10.59
N ALA A 56 -8.41 -3.06 11.43
CA ALA A 56 -7.69 -3.45 12.65
C ALA A 56 -6.32 -4.07 12.32
N VAL A 57 -6.29 -4.98 11.36
CA VAL A 57 -5.05 -5.67 10.97
C VAL A 57 -4.09 -4.72 10.25
N LEU A 58 -4.63 -3.93 9.32
CA LEU A 58 -3.82 -2.97 8.58
C LEU A 58 -3.27 -1.89 9.51
N GLY A 59 -4.08 -1.39 10.44
CA GLY A 59 -3.64 -0.39 11.41
C GLY A 59 -2.47 -0.89 12.25
N LYS A 60 -2.52 -2.14 12.70
CA LYS A 60 -1.44 -2.75 13.45
C LYS A 60 -0.17 -2.89 12.59
N ASP A 61 -0.32 -3.40 11.38
CA ASP A 61 0.82 -3.58 10.48
C ASP A 61 1.47 -2.24 10.14
N ALA A 62 0.66 -1.20 9.90
CA ALA A 62 1.16 0.14 9.63
C ALA A 62 1.93 0.72 10.82
N ASN A 63 1.40 0.56 12.03
CA ASN A 63 2.11 1.01 13.24
C ASN A 63 3.46 0.32 13.40
N ASP A 64 3.52 -0.99 13.14
CA ASP A 64 4.77 -1.74 13.20
C ASP A 64 5.78 -1.20 12.20
N LEU A 65 5.34 -0.90 10.98
CA LEU A 65 6.22 -0.36 9.93
C LEU A 65 6.70 1.05 10.28
N LEU A 66 5.84 1.88 10.85
CA LEU A 66 6.22 3.22 11.30
C LEU A 66 7.27 3.14 12.42
N ASP A 67 7.10 2.22 13.36
CA ASP A 67 8.07 2.01 14.43
C ASP A 67 9.41 1.53 13.90
N GLU A 68 9.41 0.75 12.82
CA GLU A 68 10.63 0.27 12.15
C GLU A 68 11.26 1.34 11.23
N GLY A 69 10.58 2.45 11.02
CA GLY A 69 11.06 3.50 10.12
C GLY A 69 11.02 3.12 8.65
N LYS A 70 10.15 2.19 8.27
CA LYS A 70 10.02 1.73 6.88
C LYS A 70 8.98 2.54 6.12
N ASN A 71 9.27 2.79 4.84
CA ASN A 71 8.32 3.40 3.94
C ASN A 71 7.36 2.32 3.41
N PHE A 72 6.09 2.67 3.30
CA PHE A 72 5.07 1.76 2.81
C PHE A 72 3.90 2.55 2.22
N PHE A 73 3.08 1.88 1.44
CA PHE A 73 1.78 2.43 1.04
C PHE A 73 0.80 1.28 0.80
N VAL A 74 -0.49 1.63 0.76
CA VAL A 74 -1.56 0.67 0.52
C VAL A 74 -2.21 0.98 -0.82
N ALA A 75 -2.40 -0.03 -1.64
CA ALA A 75 -3.07 0.10 -2.93
C ALA A 75 -4.35 -0.73 -2.92
N ARG A 76 -5.44 -0.15 -3.44
CA ARG A 76 -6.68 -0.88 -3.62
C ARG A 76 -6.78 -1.37 -5.07
N PHE A 77 -6.91 -2.68 -5.21
CA PHE A 77 -7.19 -3.33 -6.49
C PHE A 77 -8.49 -4.11 -6.33
N GLY A 78 -9.49 -3.74 -7.11
CA GLY A 78 -10.79 -4.38 -7.02
C GLY A 78 -11.40 -4.25 -5.62
N ASP A 79 -11.64 -5.38 -4.96
CA ASP A 79 -12.25 -5.43 -3.63
C ASP A 79 -11.27 -5.80 -2.51
N ARG A 80 -9.95 -5.68 -2.77
CA ARG A 80 -8.92 -5.98 -1.78
C ARG A 80 -7.93 -4.83 -1.65
N HIS A 81 -7.32 -4.77 -0.48
CA HIS A 81 -6.24 -3.83 -0.19
C HIS A 81 -4.92 -4.58 -0.14
N TYR A 82 -3.88 -4.01 -0.72
CA TYR A 82 -2.55 -4.61 -0.80
C TYR A 82 -1.54 -3.69 -0.15
N LEU A 83 -0.74 -4.24 0.78
CA LEU A 83 0.32 -3.51 1.45
C LEU A 83 1.62 -3.71 0.69
N PHE A 84 2.25 -2.61 0.30
CA PHE A 84 3.56 -2.58 -0.36
C PHE A 84 4.56 -1.90 0.57
N VAL A 85 5.72 -2.51 0.72
CA VAL A 85 6.77 -2.05 1.63
C VAL A 85 8.09 -1.91 0.87
N ALA A 86 8.77 -0.82 1.14
CA ALA A 86 10.07 -0.57 0.53
C ALA A 86 11.17 -1.48 1.10
#